data_98c9f1b802278152654b816b229385be
#
_entry.id   98c9f1b802278152654b816b229385be
#
_cell.length_a   1.000
_cell.length_b   1.000
_cell.length_c   1.000
_cell.angle_alpha   90.00
_cell.angle_beta   90.00
_cell.angle_gamma   90.00
#
_symmetry.space_group_name_H-M   'P 1'
#
loop_
_entity.id
_entity.type
_entity.pdbx_description
1 polymer ?
#
loop_
_entity_poly.entity_id
_entity_poly.type
_entity_poly.pdbx_seq_one_letter_code
_entity_poly.pdbx_strand_id
1 'polypeptide(L)'
;MNTAFILLAQYNGIVIIPLERVCRDYFSHLTPEKLKLKIASGDIDLPLVAIEKSQKAARGVHLNDLATYLDAQHQKAKMEHEKLMGRGSGQSP
;
A
#
# COMPACT_ATOMS: atom_id res chain seq x y z
N MET A 1 -12.00 -8.12 -10.16
CA MET A 1 -10.88 -7.55 -10.92
C MET A 1 -9.65 -7.52 -10.04
N ASN A 2 -8.50 -7.82 -10.59
CA ASN A 2 -7.26 -7.95 -9.82
C ASN A 2 -6.61 -6.58 -9.61
N THR A 3 -6.39 -6.21 -8.35
CA THR A 3 -5.79 -4.92 -8.01
C THR A 3 -4.40 -4.75 -8.63
N ALA A 4 -3.62 -5.83 -8.67
CA ALA A 4 -2.28 -5.77 -9.26
C ALA A 4 -2.33 -5.43 -10.75
N PHE A 5 -3.30 -5.95 -11.48
CA PHE A 5 -3.47 -5.62 -12.90
C PHE A 5 -3.78 -4.14 -13.08
N ILE A 6 -4.64 -3.61 -12.23
CA ILE A 6 -5.00 -2.19 -12.31
C ILE A 6 -3.78 -1.32 -12.03
N LEU A 7 -2.99 -1.69 -11.02
CA LEU A 7 -1.76 -0.97 -10.70
C LEU A 7 -0.74 -1.06 -11.83
N LEU A 8 -0.65 -2.24 -12.44
CA LEU A 8 0.27 -2.43 -13.55
C LEU A 8 -0.04 -1.47 -14.69
N ALA A 9 -1.32 -1.30 -14.99
CA ALA A 9 -1.75 -0.34 -16.00
C ALA A 9 -1.50 1.10 -15.54
N GLN A 10 -1.78 1.41 -14.29
CA GLN A 10 -1.59 2.74 -13.75
C GLN A 10 -0.13 3.18 -13.80
N TYR A 11 0.78 2.25 -13.57
CA TYR A 11 2.22 2.54 -13.54
C TYR A 11 2.96 2.09 -14.80
N ASN A 12 2.23 1.88 -15.88
CA ASN A 12 2.80 1.58 -17.20
C ASN A 12 3.76 0.39 -17.19
N GLY A 13 3.42 -0.65 -16.45
CA GLY A 13 4.21 -1.86 -16.40
C GLY A 13 5.41 -1.81 -15.47
N ILE A 14 5.55 -0.76 -14.70
CA ILE A 14 6.65 -0.66 -13.73
C ILE A 14 6.36 -1.58 -12.56
N VAL A 15 7.30 -2.45 -12.25
CA VAL A 15 7.13 -3.46 -11.18
C VAL A 15 7.56 -2.91 -9.83
N ILE A 16 8.65 -2.16 -9.78
CA ILE A 16 9.12 -1.51 -8.56
C ILE A 16 8.84 -0.02 -8.71
N ILE A 17 7.87 0.46 -7.96
CA ILE A 17 7.38 1.83 -8.08
C ILE A 17 8.19 2.72 -7.15
N PRO A 18 8.78 3.81 -7.65
CA PRO A 18 9.56 4.71 -6.79
C PRO A 18 8.74 5.19 -5.60
N LEU A 19 9.39 5.25 -4.44
CA LEU A 19 8.69 5.63 -3.20
C LEU A 19 8.00 6.98 -3.31
N GLU A 20 8.61 7.93 -4.01
CA GLU A 20 8.04 9.26 -4.20
C GLU A 20 6.70 9.20 -4.93
N ARG A 21 6.60 8.30 -5.91
CA ARG A 21 5.35 8.15 -6.66
C ARG A 21 4.27 7.50 -5.82
N VAL A 22 4.62 6.48 -5.06
CA VAL A 22 3.66 5.82 -4.16
C VAL A 22 3.17 6.83 -3.12
N CYS A 23 4.07 7.63 -2.58
CA CYS A 23 3.73 8.64 -1.60
C CYS A 23 2.76 9.67 -2.18
N ARG A 24 3.05 10.16 -3.36
CA ARG A 24 2.19 11.14 -4.02
C ARG A 24 0.80 10.58 -4.31
N ASP A 25 0.73 9.32 -4.75
CA ASP A 25 -0.51 8.73 -5.22
C ASP A 25 -1.39 8.19 -4.10
N TYR A 26 -0.80 7.67 -3.04
CA TYR A 26 -1.55 6.98 -1.98
C TYR A 26 -1.34 7.53 -0.58
N PHE A 27 -0.29 8.31 -0.36
CA PHE A 27 0.05 8.85 0.95
C PHE A 27 0.35 10.34 0.83
N SER A 28 -0.52 11.07 0.12
CA SER A 28 -0.28 12.48 -0.16
C SER A 28 -0.24 13.37 1.08
N HIS A 29 -0.75 12.86 2.20
CA HIS A 29 -0.68 13.57 3.47
C HIS A 29 0.70 13.45 4.15
N LEU A 30 1.59 12.65 3.57
CA LEU A 30 2.93 12.43 4.12
C LEU A 30 3.98 12.92 3.14
N THR A 31 5.17 13.22 3.65
CA THR A 31 6.35 13.37 2.81
C THR A 31 6.96 11.99 2.59
N PRO A 32 7.76 11.81 1.53
CA PRO A 32 8.45 10.51 1.34
C PRO A 32 9.29 10.11 2.56
N GLU A 33 9.92 11.07 3.24
CA GLU A 33 10.71 10.80 4.43
C GLU A 33 9.85 10.23 5.54
N LYS A 34 8.68 10.81 5.78
CA LYS A 34 7.77 10.33 6.81
C LYS A 34 7.16 8.99 6.45
N LEU A 35 6.86 8.78 5.17
CA LEU A 35 6.39 7.48 4.71
C LEU A 35 7.42 6.40 5.00
N LYS A 36 8.68 6.69 4.70
CA LYS A 36 9.77 5.77 4.95
C LYS A 36 9.89 5.42 6.44
N LEU A 37 9.76 6.43 7.31
CA LEU A 37 9.79 6.20 8.75
C LEU A 37 8.62 5.34 9.22
N LYS A 38 7.43 5.57 8.71
CA LYS A 38 6.26 4.78 9.09
C LYS A 38 6.37 3.33 8.61
N ILE A 39 6.98 3.13 7.47
CA ILE A 39 7.26 1.78 6.99
C ILE A 39 8.27 1.11 7.89
N ALA A 40 9.34 1.82 8.25
CA ALA A 40 10.39 1.28 9.10
C ALA A 40 9.88 0.93 10.49
N SER A 41 8.92 1.69 11.02
CA SER A 41 8.36 1.45 12.35
C SER A 41 7.27 0.38 12.35
N GLY A 42 6.86 -0.09 11.18
CA GLY A 42 5.78 -1.06 11.09
C GLY A 42 4.38 -0.48 11.07
N ASP A 43 4.26 0.84 11.13
CA ASP A 43 2.94 1.49 11.06
C ASP A 43 2.28 1.30 9.72
N ILE A 44 3.08 1.21 8.68
CA ILE A 44 2.59 0.93 7.33
C ILE A 44 3.22 -0.38 6.87
N ASP A 45 2.40 -1.34 6.59
CA ASP A 45 2.84 -2.69 6.23
C ASP A 45 3.16 -2.79 4.75
N LEU A 46 4.28 -2.18 4.38
CA LEU A 46 4.80 -2.22 3.01
C LEU A 46 6.30 -2.48 3.06
N PRO A 47 6.77 -3.55 2.42
CA PRO A 47 8.22 -3.74 2.32
C PRO A 47 8.84 -2.70 1.38
N LEU A 48 9.97 -2.14 1.77
CA LEU A 48 10.73 -1.26 0.89
C LEU A 48 11.78 -2.08 0.15
N VAL A 49 11.76 -1.99 -1.16
CA VAL A 49 12.73 -2.68 -1.99
C VAL A 49 13.91 -1.76 -2.25
N ALA A 50 15.11 -2.24 -1.96
CA ALA A 50 16.34 -1.55 -2.36
C ALA A 50 16.86 -2.26 -3.60
N ILE A 51 17.07 -1.51 -4.65
CA ILE A 51 17.55 -2.11 -5.90
C ILE A 51 18.96 -2.67 -5.73
N GLU A 52 19.74 -2.05 -4.87
CA GLU A 52 21.06 -2.58 -4.51
C GLU A 52 21.36 -2.22 -3.06
N LYS A 53 22.48 -2.68 -2.54
CA LYS A 53 22.81 -2.49 -1.12
C LYS A 53 23.28 -1.09 -0.76
N SER A 54 23.52 -0.23 -1.73
CA SER A 54 23.99 1.12 -1.47
C SER A 54 22.92 1.91 -0.72
N GLN A 55 23.34 2.70 0.28
CA GLN A 55 22.41 3.56 1.00
C GLN A 55 21.83 4.66 0.11
N LYS A 56 22.53 4.95 -0.99
CA LYS A 56 22.06 5.95 -1.94
C LYS A 56 21.14 5.35 -3.00
N ALA A 57 20.98 4.05 -3.01
CA ALA A 57 20.11 3.40 -3.98
C ALA A 57 18.68 3.85 -3.77
N ALA A 58 17.95 3.98 -4.85
CA ALA A 58 16.55 4.34 -4.80
C ALA A 58 15.76 3.25 -4.07
N ARG A 59 14.80 3.66 -3.28
CA ARG A 59 13.86 2.76 -2.63
C ARG A 59 12.56 2.76 -3.39
N GLY A 60 11.90 1.63 -3.43
CA GLY A 60 10.61 1.53 -4.08
C GLY A 60 9.73 0.50 -3.42
N VAL A 61 8.53 0.35 -3.95
CA VAL A 61 7.55 -0.60 -3.45
C VAL A 61 7.20 -1.53 -4.61
N HIS A 62 7.25 -2.83 -4.35
CA HIS A 62 6.86 -3.79 -5.37
C HIS A 62 5.36 -3.71 -5.61
N LEU A 63 4.98 -3.74 -6.86
CA LEU A 63 3.58 -3.60 -7.27
C LEU A 63 2.65 -4.60 -6.55
N ASN A 64 3.08 -5.85 -6.39
CA ASN A 64 2.27 -6.85 -5.70
C ASN A 64 2.08 -6.52 -4.22
N ASP A 65 3.10 -5.96 -3.58
CA ASP A 65 3.01 -5.58 -2.17
C ASP A 65 2.07 -4.40 -1.99
N LEU A 66 2.10 -3.45 -2.92
CA LEU A 66 1.18 -2.33 -2.88
C LEU A 66 -0.26 -2.82 -3.07
N ALA A 67 -0.48 -3.74 -4.01
CA ALA A 67 -1.81 -4.32 -4.23
C ALA A 67 -2.33 -4.99 -2.96
N THR A 68 -1.48 -5.77 -2.29
CA THR A 68 -1.85 -6.46 -1.06
C THR A 68 -2.19 -5.45 0.03
N TYR A 69 -1.41 -4.40 0.15
CA TYR A 69 -1.66 -3.36 1.16
C TYR A 69 -3.01 -2.68 0.91
N LEU A 70 -3.27 -2.29 -0.34
CA LEU A 70 -4.53 -1.61 -0.69
C LEU A 70 -5.73 -2.53 -0.46
N ASP A 71 -5.61 -3.79 -0.82
CA ASP A 71 -6.69 -4.77 -0.59
C ASP A 71 -6.95 -4.96 0.90
N ALA A 72 -5.89 -4.98 1.71
CA ALA A 72 -6.04 -5.11 3.15
C ALA A 72 -6.75 -3.89 3.76
N GLN A 73 -6.40 -2.69 3.31
CA GLN A 73 -7.07 -1.47 3.78
C GLN A 73 -8.54 -1.45 3.36
N HIS A 74 -8.82 -1.91 2.14
CA HIS A 74 -10.19 -2.02 1.66
C HIS A 74 -11.00 -2.99 2.53
N GLN A 75 -10.41 -4.14 2.85
CA GLN A 75 -11.08 -5.14 3.68
C GLN A 75 -11.39 -4.60 5.08
N LYS A 76 -10.44 -3.88 5.67
CA LYS A 76 -10.66 -3.25 6.98
C LYS A 76 -11.81 -2.25 6.93
N ALA A 77 -11.84 -1.44 5.88
CA ALA A 77 -12.91 -0.45 5.71
C ALA A 77 -14.26 -1.13 5.56
N LYS A 78 -14.32 -2.22 4.82
CA LYS A 78 -15.57 -2.98 4.65
C LYS A 78 -16.04 -3.55 5.98
N MET A 79 -15.15 -4.11 6.77
CA MET A 79 -15.51 -4.68 8.06
C MET A 79 -16.02 -3.61 9.02
N GLU A 80 -15.39 -2.45 9.05
CA GLU A 80 -15.84 -1.34 9.88
C GLU A 80 -17.20 -0.85 9.44
N HIS A 81 -17.40 -0.75 8.13
CA HIS A 81 -18.67 -0.32 7.57
C HIS A 81 -19.78 -1.31 7.93
N GLU A 82 -19.52 -2.59 7.81
CA GLU A 82 -20.49 -3.62 8.15
C GLU A 82 -20.90 -3.55 9.63
N LYS A 83 -19.93 -3.28 10.50
CA LYS A 83 -20.22 -3.12 11.91
C LYS A 83 -21.13 -1.91 12.16
N LEU A 84 -20.82 -0.80 11.49
CA LEU A 84 -21.64 0.41 11.63
C LEU A 84 -23.07 0.19 11.15
N MET A 85 -23.23 -0.62 10.12
CA MET A 85 -24.54 -0.92 9.56
C MET A 85 -25.25 -2.08 10.29
N GLY A 86 -24.64 -2.62 11.34
CA GLY A 86 -25.20 -3.72 12.08
C GLY A 86 -25.11 -5.07 11.37
N ARG A 87 -24.21 -5.18 10.38
CA ARG A 87 -24.05 -6.40 9.61
C ARG A 87 -22.69 -7.04 9.82
N GLY A 88 -22.11 -6.83 10.96
CA GLY A 88 -20.76 -7.28 11.21
C GLY A 88 -20.54 -8.72 10.85
N SER A 89 -19.28 -9.05 10.63
CA SER A 89 -18.86 -10.38 10.31
C SER A 89 -19.35 -11.36 11.37
N GLY A 90 -19.85 -12.44 10.98
CA GLY A 90 -20.38 -13.41 11.89
C GLY A 90 -21.72 -13.07 12.49
N GLN A 91 -22.27 -11.97 12.13
CA GLN A 91 -23.54 -11.60 12.54
C GLN A 91 -24.48 -12.27 11.72
N SER A 92 -25.05 -13.17 12.21
CA SER A 92 -26.09 -13.74 11.51
C SER A 92 -27.23 -13.50 12.27
N PRO A 93 -28.01 -12.70 11.95
CA PRO A 93 -29.27 -12.54 12.64
C PRO A 93 -30.10 -13.75 12.49
#